data_a96eaa6a113898cc5e434649c481e1e5
#
_entry.id   a96eaa6a113898cc5e434649c481e1e5
#
_cell.length_a   1.000
_cell.length_b   1.000
_cell.length_c   1.000
_cell.angle_alpha   90.00
_cell.angle_beta   90.00
_cell.angle_gamma   90.00
#
_symmetry.space_group_name_H-M   'P 1'
#
loop_
_entity.id
_entity.type
_entity.pdbx_description
1 polymer ?
#
loop_
_entity_poly.entity_id
_entity_poly.type
_entity_poly.pdbx_seq_one_letter_code
_entity_poly.pdbx_strand_id
1 'polypeptide(L)'
;VIQLDTEMELDEVYTYRDEIAAAWDLDLRIEYCPPFEEMDPELPEASRHAARKTIGLANALDKEKYRGMVVGIRRDEQSMRAKERVFSPRGDDGAWDFKNQPPEFWDFYKTDFPPETHVRIHPLLHWTEVDIWKYFRREGIPVVPLYYARNGKRYRSLGEKNITFPIDSNASNLDEIIAELEVTKQPERAGRAMDHDSEDSFEKLRTSGYM
;
A
#
# COMPACT_ATOMS: atom_id res chain seq x y z
N VAL A 1 -5.26 -10.76 -9.48
CA VAL A 1 -4.43 -9.97 -8.55
C VAL A 1 -3.16 -9.55 -9.25
N ILE A 2 -2.68 -8.31 -9.03
CA ILE A 2 -1.40 -7.84 -9.58
C ILE A 2 -0.45 -7.56 -8.43
N GLN A 3 0.76 -8.04 -8.52
CA GLN A 3 1.88 -7.61 -7.69
C GLN A 3 2.86 -6.81 -8.54
N LEU A 4 3.23 -5.64 -8.05
CA LEU A 4 4.36 -4.87 -8.56
C LEU A 4 5.61 -5.36 -7.84
N ASP A 5 6.48 -6.07 -8.56
CA ASP A 5 7.67 -6.68 -7.99
C ASP A 5 8.90 -5.82 -8.28
N THR A 6 9.53 -5.34 -7.22
CA THR A 6 10.80 -4.59 -7.30
C THR A 6 12.02 -5.49 -7.18
N GLU A 7 11.82 -6.80 -6.98
CA GLU A 7 12.86 -7.79 -6.68
C GLU A 7 13.62 -7.50 -5.35
N MET A 8 13.03 -6.66 -4.51
CA MET A 8 13.65 -6.20 -3.24
C MET A 8 12.78 -6.45 -2.01
N GLU A 9 11.69 -7.21 -2.14
CA GLU A 9 10.87 -7.59 -0.99
C GLU A 9 11.59 -8.62 -0.11
N LEU A 10 11.15 -8.76 1.13
CA LEU A 10 11.66 -9.80 2.05
C LEU A 10 11.23 -11.19 1.57
N ASP A 11 12.07 -12.20 1.77
CA ASP A 11 11.85 -13.55 1.25
C ASP A 11 10.56 -14.19 1.78
N GLU A 12 10.19 -13.88 3.03
CA GLU A 12 8.94 -14.32 3.63
C GLU A 12 7.70 -13.70 2.97
N VAL A 13 7.82 -12.53 2.36
CA VAL A 13 6.74 -11.89 1.61
C VAL A 13 6.50 -12.65 0.30
N TYR A 14 7.56 -13.04 -0.40
CA TYR A 14 7.45 -13.87 -1.62
C TYR A 14 6.84 -15.23 -1.31
N THR A 15 7.33 -15.90 -0.26
CA THR A 15 6.80 -17.19 0.17
C THR A 15 5.31 -17.09 0.48
N TYR A 16 4.91 -16.12 1.29
CA TYR A 16 3.52 -15.88 1.64
C TYR A 16 2.65 -15.59 0.41
N ARG A 17 3.12 -14.74 -0.51
CA ARG A 17 2.43 -14.45 -1.78
C ARG A 17 2.10 -15.74 -2.54
N ASP A 18 3.11 -16.58 -2.73
CA ASP A 18 2.97 -17.78 -3.55
C ASP A 18 2.07 -18.82 -2.86
N GLU A 19 2.18 -18.97 -1.56
CA GLU A 19 1.31 -19.83 -0.74
C GLU A 19 -0.16 -19.38 -0.79
N ILE A 20 -0.43 -18.09 -0.62
CA ILE A 20 -1.80 -17.56 -0.67
C ILE A 20 -2.37 -17.61 -2.08
N ALA A 21 -1.57 -17.29 -3.09
CA ALA A 21 -2.01 -17.38 -4.49
C ALA A 21 -2.45 -18.79 -4.84
N ALA A 22 -1.69 -19.81 -4.41
CA ALA A 22 -2.02 -21.21 -4.62
C ALA A 22 -3.24 -21.64 -3.78
N ALA A 23 -3.29 -21.27 -2.49
CA ALA A 23 -4.35 -21.69 -1.58
C ALA A 23 -5.72 -21.13 -1.94
N TRP A 24 -5.77 -19.93 -2.51
CA TRP A 24 -6.99 -19.22 -2.87
C TRP A 24 -7.28 -19.24 -4.38
N ASP A 25 -6.50 -19.99 -5.16
CA ASP A 25 -6.63 -20.10 -6.62
C ASP A 25 -6.67 -18.73 -7.31
N LEU A 26 -5.74 -17.84 -6.93
CA LEU A 26 -5.70 -16.47 -7.44
C LEU A 26 -5.04 -16.42 -8.82
N ASP A 27 -5.66 -15.73 -9.78
CA ASP A 27 -4.97 -15.29 -11.01
C ASP A 27 -3.96 -14.20 -10.62
N LEU A 28 -2.76 -14.64 -10.18
CA LEU A 28 -1.67 -13.75 -9.78
C LEU A 28 -0.81 -13.39 -10.99
N ARG A 29 -0.71 -12.10 -11.25
CA ARG A 29 0.16 -11.51 -12.26
C ARG A 29 1.27 -10.74 -11.57
N ILE A 30 2.51 -11.01 -11.96
CA ILE A 30 3.69 -10.32 -11.46
C ILE A 30 4.14 -9.34 -12.55
N GLU A 31 4.16 -8.06 -12.20
CA GLU A 31 4.68 -7.00 -13.06
C GLU A 31 5.96 -6.45 -12.45
N TYR A 32 7.08 -6.65 -13.15
CA TYR A 32 8.38 -6.20 -12.66
C TYR A 32 8.54 -4.69 -12.82
N CYS A 33 8.98 -4.06 -11.75
CA CYS A 33 9.31 -2.64 -11.77
C CYS A 33 10.67 -2.41 -12.46
N PRO A 34 10.91 -1.23 -13.05
CA PRO A 34 12.21 -0.91 -13.66
C PRO A 34 13.36 -1.09 -12.67
N PRO A 35 14.59 -1.39 -13.13
CA PRO A 35 15.77 -1.45 -12.29
C PRO A 35 16.01 -0.15 -11.54
N PHE A 36 16.59 -0.24 -10.33
CA PHE A 36 16.85 0.94 -9.50
C PHE A 36 17.82 1.92 -10.16
N GLU A 37 18.75 1.42 -10.95
CA GLU A 37 19.79 2.18 -11.67
C GLU A 37 19.21 3.04 -12.80
N GLU A 38 18.01 2.72 -13.27
CA GLU A 38 17.30 3.50 -14.30
C GLU A 38 16.56 4.72 -13.73
N MET A 39 16.48 4.82 -12.42
CA MET A 39 15.82 5.96 -11.78
C MET A 39 16.72 7.17 -11.74
N ASP A 40 16.13 8.37 -11.79
CA ASP A 40 16.85 9.64 -11.72
C ASP A 40 17.79 9.67 -10.50
N PRO A 41 19.12 9.74 -10.71
CA PRO A 41 20.10 9.73 -9.63
C PRO A 41 20.03 10.97 -8.73
N GLU A 42 19.42 12.06 -9.18
CA GLU A 42 19.23 13.30 -8.41
C GLU A 42 18.11 13.18 -7.36
N LEU A 43 17.26 12.17 -7.47
CA LEU A 43 16.24 11.90 -6.47
C LEU A 43 16.83 11.22 -5.23
N PRO A 44 16.34 11.53 -4.02
CA PRO A 44 16.62 10.76 -2.82
C PRO A 44 16.35 9.26 -3.02
N GLU A 45 17.14 8.40 -2.39
CA GLU A 45 17.04 6.94 -2.55
C GLU A 45 15.61 6.43 -2.33
N ALA A 46 14.95 6.87 -1.25
CA ALA A 46 13.58 6.48 -0.95
C ALA A 46 12.58 6.93 -2.05
N SER A 47 12.79 8.11 -2.65
CA SER A 47 11.96 8.59 -3.76
C SER A 47 12.19 7.77 -5.03
N ARG A 48 13.40 7.28 -5.27
CA ARG A 48 13.71 6.38 -6.40
C ARG A 48 13.00 5.04 -6.26
N HIS A 49 12.97 4.46 -5.05
CA HIS A 49 12.17 3.25 -4.76
C HIS A 49 10.67 3.45 -5.04
N ALA A 50 10.12 4.60 -4.65
CA ALA A 50 8.74 4.93 -4.93
C ALA A 50 8.48 5.14 -6.44
N ALA A 51 9.39 5.82 -7.14
CA ALA A 51 9.28 6.06 -8.59
C ALA A 51 9.24 4.76 -9.39
N ARG A 52 10.02 3.73 -9.02
CA ARG A 52 9.99 2.40 -9.65
C ARG A 52 8.57 1.81 -9.62
N LYS A 53 7.93 1.83 -8.45
CA LYS A 53 6.56 1.30 -8.28
C LYS A 53 5.55 2.10 -9.09
N THR A 54 5.72 3.42 -9.18
CA THR A 54 4.86 4.27 -10.01
C THR A 54 4.94 3.88 -11.48
N ILE A 55 6.15 3.70 -12.00
CA ILE A 55 6.37 3.31 -13.41
C ILE A 55 5.86 1.89 -13.65
N GLY A 56 6.17 0.92 -12.76
CA GLY A 56 5.67 -0.44 -12.87
C GLY A 56 4.15 -0.51 -12.90
N LEU A 57 3.50 0.30 -12.05
CA LEU A 57 2.05 0.39 -12.04
C LEU A 57 1.50 1.00 -13.34
N ALA A 58 2.08 2.10 -13.83
CA ALA A 58 1.66 2.72 -15.07
C ALA A 58 1.78 1.73 -16.24
N ASN A 59 2.89 1.00 -16.31
CA ASN A 59 3.11 -0.04 -17.33
C ASN A 59 2.06 -1.15 -17.25
N ALA A 60 1.75 -1.65 -16.04
CA ALA A 60 0.73 -2.68 -15.84
C ALA A 60 -0.66 -2.20 -16.29
N LEU A 61 -1.04 -0.98 -15.92
CA LEU A 61 -2.32 -0.40 -16.28
C LEU A 61 -2.43 -0.14 -17.79
N ASP A 62 -1.36 0.32 -18.42
CA ASP A 62 -1.36 0.57 -19.88
C ASP A 62 -1.44 -0.73 -20.67
N LYS A 63 -0.71 -1.75 -20.27
CA LYS A 63 -0.68 -3.07 -20.91
C LYS A 63 -2.05 -3.75 -20.89
N GLU A 64 -2.71 -3.75 -19.75
CA GLU A 64 -3.93 -4.52 -19.52
C GLU A 64 -5.21 -3.67 -19.67
N LYS A 65 -5.07 -2.34 -19.76
CA LYS A 65 -6.19 -1.38 -19.87
C LYS A 65 -7.25 -1.54 -18.78
N TYR A 66 -6.81 -1.81 -17.53
CA TYR A 66 -7.73 -1.93 -16.41
C TYR A 66 -8.48 -0.63 -16.16
N ARG A 67 -9.80 -0.72 -16.15
CA ARG A 67 -10.68 0.41 -15.84
C ARG A 67 -10.72 0.75 -14.35
N GLY A 68 -10.56 -0.24 -13.50
CA GLY A 68 -10.59 -0.07 -12.05
C GLY A 68 -9.52 -0.88 -11.35
N MET A 69 -8.99 -0.34 -10.26
CA MET A 69 -8.03 -1.02 -9.41
C MET A 69 -8.43 -0.92 -7.94
N VAL A 70 -8.60 -2.07 -7.29
CA VAL A 70 -8.85 -2.15 -5.84
C VAL A 70 -7.53 -2.03 -5.09
N VAL A 71 -7.46 -1.10 -4.14
CA VAL A 71 -6.25 -0.82 -3.35
C VAL A 71 -6.59 -0.76 -1.87
N GLY A 72 -5.81 -1.45 -1.05
CA GLY A 72 -6.03 -1.58 0.40
C GLY A 72 -5.49 -0.43 1.25
N ILE A 73 -5.57 0.82 0.77
CA ILE A 73 -5.13 1.98 1.55
C ILE A 73 -6.15 2.40 2.60
N ARG A 74 -5.67 3.03 3.68
CA ARG A 74 -6.49 3.59 4.75
C ARG A 74 -6.10 5.05 5.04
N ARG A 75 -7.06 5.85 5.54
CA ARG A 75 -6.79 7.25 5.92
C ARG A 75 -5.88 7.38 7.14
N ASP A 76 -5.97 6.45 8.09
CA ASP A 76 -5.16 6.47 9.32
C ASP A 76 -3.70 6.10 9.11
N GLU A 77 -3.38 5.46 7.99
CA GLU A 77 -2.02 5.01 7.68
C GLU A 77 -1.06 6.18 7.41
N GLN A 78 -1.54 7.24 6.78
CA GLN A 78 -0.73 8.40 6.39
C GLN A 78 -1.60 9.63 6.14
N SER A 79 -1.20 10.80 6.67
CA SER A 79 -1.95 12.06 6.57
C SER A 79 -2.31 12.47 5.14
N MET A 80 -1.42 12.19 4.18
CA MET A 80 -1.66 12.48 2.76
C MET A 80 -2.88 11.73 2.19
N ARG A 81 -3.26 10.59 2.77
CA ARG A 81 -4.43 9.81 2.34
C ARG A 81 -5.76 10.34 2.88
N ALA A 82 -5.73 11.36 3.75
CA ALA A 82 -6.95 11.96 4.30
C ALA A 82 -7.88 12.54 3.21
N LYS A 83 -7.31 12.97 2.07
CA LYS A 83 -8.05 13.54 0.95
C LYS A 83 -8.59 12.50 -0.05
N GLU A 84 -8.22 11.22 0.10
CA GLU A 84 -8.67 10.17 -0.81
C GLU A 84 -10.17 9.89 -0.69
N ARG A 85 -10.71 9.32 -1.75
CA ARG A 85 -12.11 8.88 -1.89
C ARG A 85 -12.17 7.36 -2.01
N VAL A 86 -13.31 6.78 -1.64
CA VAL A 86 -13.56 5.36 -1.85
C VAL A 86 -13.54 5.03 -3.34
N PHE A 87 -14.16 5.87 -4.17
CA PHE A 87 -14.05 5.80 -5.63
C PHE A 87 -13.33 7.05 -6.15
N SER A 88 -12.05 6.90 -6.43
CA SER A 88 -11.14 8.00 -6.79
C SER A 88 -10.80 7.94 -8.29
N PRO A 89 -11.45 8.76 -9.14
CA PRO A 89 -11.10 8.84 -10.55
C PRO A 89 -9.71 9.44 -10.72
N ARG A 90 -9.00 8.97 -11.75
CA ARG A 90 -7.71 9.51 -12.19
C ARG A 90 -7.89 10.27 -13.48
N GLY A 91 -7.06 11.29 -13.70
CA GLY A 91 -7.00 12.02 -14.97
C GLY A 91 -6.52 11.14 -16.11
N ASP A 92 -6.58 11.67 -17.34
CA ASP A 92 -6.17 10.96 -18.55
C ASP A 92 -4.70 10.55 -18.54
N ASP A 93 -3.89 11.27 -17.78
CA ASP A 93 -2.46 11.01 -17.53
C ASP A 93 -2.22 10.04 -16.34
N GLY A 94 -3.29 9.51 -15.73
CA GLY A 94 -3.23 8.69 -14.53
C GLY A 94 -3.02 9.48 -13.23
N ALA A 95 -2.86 10.81 -13.30
CA ALA A 95 -2.61 11.66 -12.15
C ALA A 95 -3.83 11.78 -11.22
N TRP A 96 -3.55 12.06 -9.96
CA TRP A 96 -4.57 12.27 -8.95
C TRP A 96 -4.87 13.76 -8.77
N ASP A 97 -6.02 14.20 -9.28
CA ASP A 97 -6.53 15.55 -9.00
C ASP A 97 -7.30 15.57 -7.68
N PHE A 98 -6.58 15.82 -6.58
CA PHE A 98 -7.17 15.83 -5.24
C PHE A 98 -8.14 17.00 -5.00
N LYS A 99 -8.18 18.01 -5.87
CA LYS A 99 -9.05 19.18 -5.73
C LYS A 99 -10.45 18.92 -6.30
N ASN A 100 -10.51 18.12 -7.37
CA ASN A 100 -11.75 17.87 -8.12
C ASN A 100 -12.27 16.45 -7.91
N GLN A 101 -11.99 15.84 -6.76
CA GLN A 101 -12.55 14.53 -6.43
C GLN A 101 -14.06 14.64 -6.16
N PRO A 102 -14.85 13.60 -6.55
CA PRO A 102 -16.28 13.60 -6.26
C PRO A 102 -16.53 13.64 -4.75
N PRO A 103 -17.56 14.37 -4.30
CA PRO A 103 -17.93 14.35 -2.89
C PRO A 103 -18.50 12.98 -2.49
N GLU A 104 -18.19 12.55 -1.27
CA GLU A 104 -18.73 11.33 -0.67
C GLU A 104 -19.33 11.68 0.69
N PHE A 105 -20.66 11.61 0.79
CA PHE A 105 -21.40 11.96 2.00
C PHE A 105 -22.36 10.82 2.36
N TRP A 106 -22.43 10.45 3.63
CA TRP A 106 -23.38 9.45 4.15
C TRP A 106 -23.42 8.16 3.33
N ASP A 107 -22.25 7.64 2.94
CA ASP A 107 -22.11 6.42 2.11
C ASP A 107 -22.73 6.51 0.70
N PHE A 108 -22.99 7.70 0.21
CA PHE A 108 -23.32 7.91 -1.19
C PHE A 108 -22.05 8.13 -2.01
N TYR A 109 -21.84 7.25 -2.98
CA TYR A 109 -20.65 7.23 -3.82
C TYR A 109 -21.02 7.49 -5.29
N LYS A 110 -20.24 8.31 -5.95
CA LYS A 110 -20.28 8.39 -7.42
C LYS A 110 -19.52 7.18 -7.97
N THR A 111 -20.21 6.33 -8.70
CA THR A 111 -19.65 5.13 -9.34
C THR A 111 -19.79 5.14 -10.87
N ASP A 112 -20.55 6.09 -11.39
CA ASP A 112 -20.72 6.30 -12.85
C ASP A 112 -19.69 7.30 -13.35
N PHE A 113 -18.69 6.77 -14.06
CA PHE A 113 -17.61 7.54 -14.70
C PHE A 113 -17.55 7.20 -16.19
N PRO A 114 -17.03 8.11 -17.04
CA PRO A 114 -16.78 7.83 -18.44
C PRO A 114 -16.02 6.51 -18.65
N PRO A 115 -16.28 5.74 -19.72
CA PRO A 115 -15.67 4.42 -19.93
C PRO A 115 -14.12 4.43 -19.93
N GLU A 116 -13.51 5.53 -20.35
CA GLU A 116 -12.07 5.76 -20.41
C GLU A 116 -11.45 6.12 -19.06
N THR A 117 -12.25 6.51 -18.07
CA THR A 117 -11.75 6.93 -16.77
C THR A 117 -11.24 5.73 -15.97
N HIS A 118 -9.97 5.76 -15.56
CA HIS A 118 -9.44 4.82 -14.58
C HIS A 118 -9.87 5.22 -13.16
N VAL A 119 -10.38 4.26 -12.39
CA VAL A 119 -10.87 4.51 -11.02
C VAL A 119 -10.11 3.67 -10.01
N ARG A 120 -9.53 4.31 -9.00
CA ARG A 120 -9.01 3.61 -7.82
C ARG A 120 -10.15 3.38 -6.84
N ILE A 121 -10.22 2.18 -6.31
CA ILE A 121 -11.29 1.75 -5.40
C ILE A 121 -10.66 1.37 -4.06
N HIS A 122 -11.03 2.06 -3.00
CA HIS A 122 -10.42 1.94 -1.68
C HIS A 122 -11.44 1.43 -0.64
N PRO A 123 -11.74 0.13 -0.61
CA PRO A 123 -12.78 -0.42 0.25
C PRO A 123 -12.45 -0.33 1.76
N LEU A 124 -11.16 -0.22 2.09
CA LEU A 124 -10.68 -0.16 3.47
C LEU A 124 -10.39 1.29 3.94
N LEU A 125 -10.75 2.30 3.14
CA LEU A 125 -10.34 3.68 3.36
C LEU A 125 -10.71 4.25 4.74
N HIS A 126 -11.84 3.80 5.30
CA HIS A 126 -12.37 4.26 6.60
C HIS A 126 -11.95 3.36 7.78
N TRP A 127 -11.26 2.26 7.51
CA TRP A 127 -10.81 1.35 8.55
C TRP A 127 -9.55 1.88 9.24
N THR A 128 -9.40 1.52 10.51
CA THR A 128 -8.14 1.75 11.24
C THR A 128 -7.24 0.52 11.14
N GLU A 129 -5.95 0.70 11.49
CA GLU A 129 -5.01 -0.42 11.58
C GLU A 129 -5.54 -1.52 12.52
N VAL A 130 -6.09 -1.12 13.67
CA VAL A 130 -6.68 -2.06 14.65
C VAL A 130 -7.87 -2.82 14.07
N ASP A 131 -8.72 -2.17 13.26
CA ASP A 131 -9.85 -2.83 12.60
C ASP A 131 -9.38 -3.94 11.65
N ILE A 132 -8.30 -3.69 10.90
CA ILE A 132 -7.69 -4.69 10.02
C ILE A 132 -7.26 -5.91 10.82
N TRP A 133 -6.53 -5.73 11.92
CA TRP A 133 -6.05 -6.85 12.73
C TRP A 133 -7.20 -7.61 13.43
N LYS A 134 -8.23 -6.91 13.90
CA LYS A 134 -9.45 -7.53 14.43
C LYS A 134 -10.18 -8.33 13.37
N TYR A 135 -10.21 -7.84 12.13
CA TYR A 135 -10.80 -8.55 10.99
C TYR A 135 -10.01 -9.82 10.65
N PHE A 136 -8.68 -9.73 10.54
CA PHE A 136 -7.81 -10.89 10.31
C PHE A 136 -8.03 -11.99 11.35
N ARG A 137 -8.11 -11.61 12.63
CA ARG A 137 -8.38 -12.54 13.72
C ARG A 137 -9.75 -13.20 13.58
N ARG A 138 -10.80 -12.42 13.29
CA ARG A 138 -12.17 -12.90 13.17
C ARG A 138 -12.34 -13.89 12.02
N GLU A 139 -11.76 -13.58 10.88
CA GLU A 139 -11.91 -14.36 9.65
C GLU A 139 -10.85 -15.48 9.53
N GLY A 140 -9.88 -15.55 10.45
CA GLY A 140 -8.80 -16.53 10.38
C GLY A 140 -7.90 -16.35 9.15
N ILE A 141 -7.69 -15.11 8.72
CA ILE A 141 -6.87 -14.82 7.53
C ILE A 141 -5.40 -15.05 7.87
N PRO A 142 -4.66 -15.82 7.06
CA PRO A 142 -3.23 -15.99 7.23
C PRO A 142 -2.49 -14.65 7.21
N VAL A 143 -1.39 -14.56 7.95
CA VAL A 143 -0.58 -13.34 8.09
C VAL A 143 0.87 -13.66 7.78
N VAL A 144 1.56 -12.76 7.09
CA VAL A 144 3.01 -12.88 6.87
C VAL A 144 3.72 -13.03 8.22
N PRO A 145 4.55 -14.06 8.42
CA PRO A 145 5.18 -14.33 9.72
C PRO A 145 6.03 -13.18 10.30
N LEU A 146 6.48 -12.26 9.46
CA LEU A 146 7.25 -11.07 9.84
C LEU A 146 6.47 -10.09 10.73
N TYR A 147 5.14 -10.15 10.73
CA TYR A 147 4.32 -9.35 11.63
C TYR A 147 4.34 -9.83 13.08
N TYR A 148 4.75 -11.08 13.33
CA TYR A 148 4.89 -11.62 14.67
C TYR A 148 6.28 -11.39 15.21
N ALA A 149 6.37 -11.07 16.52
CA ALA A 149 7.64 -10.79 17.16
C ALA A 149 8.54 -12.03 17.23
N ARG A 150 9.80 -11.84 16.84
CA ARG A 150 10.90 -12.79 17.00
C ARG A 150 12.08 -12.06 17.63
N ASN A 151 12.62 -12.58 18.72
CA ASN A 151 13.74 -11.97 19.44
C ASN A 151 13.49 -10.50 19.84
N GLY A 152 12.27 -10.16 20.29
CA GLY A 152 11.93 -8.82 20.73
C GLY A 152 11.67 -7.80 19.62
N LYS A 153 11.52 -8.25 18.36
CA LYS A 153 11.29 -7.39 17.21
C LYS A 153 10.24 -7.97 16.27
N ARG A 154 9.44 -7.09 15.64
CA ARG A 154 8.53 -7.44 14.55
C ARG A 154 8.48 -6.35 13.50
N TYR A 155 8.03 -6.68 12.32
CA TYR A 155 7.62 -5.66 11.36
C TYR A 155 6.19 -5.21 11.67
N ARG A 156 5.92 -3.92 11.61
CA ARG A 156 4.57 -3.36 11.72
C ARG A 156 4.03 -2.99 10.33
N SER A 157 4.91 -2.67 9.41
CA SER A 157 4.62 -2.33 8.03
C SER A 157 5.65 -3.00 7.14
N LEU A 158 5.25 -3.61 6.03
CA LEU A 158 6.15 -4.30 5.11
C LEU A 158 6.36 -3.51 3.82
N GLY A 159 7.55 -3.56 3.30
CA GLY A 159 8.01 -2.98 2.04
C GLY A 159 9.37 -3.56 1.69
N GLU A 160 10.10 -2.92 0.79
CA GLU A 160 11.42 -3.39 0.35
C GLU A 160 12.43 -3.51 1.49
N LYS A 161 13.35 -4.48 1.39
CA LYS A 161 14.38 -4.81 2.41
C LYS A 161 15.15 -3.61 2.91
N ASN A 162 15.47 -2.66 2.01
CA ASN A 162 16.38 -1.56 2.31
C ASN A 162 15.70 -0.36 2.99
N ILE A 163 14.38 -0.30 2.96
CA ILE A 163 13.61 0.85 3.43
C ILE A 163 12.58 0.49 4.49
N THR A 164 12.55 -0.76 4.94
CA THR A 164 11.63 -1.23 5.98
C THR A 164 12.39 -1.92 7.09
N PHE A 165 12.17 -1.48 8.33
CA PHE A 165 12.88 -1.97 9.49
C PHE A 165 11.92 -2.47 10.57
N PRO A 166 12.30 -3.50 11.33
CA PRO A 166 11.51 -4.00 12.44
C PRO A 166 11.50 -3.00 13.61
N ILE A 167 10.41 -2.98 14.34
CA ILE A 167 10.24 -2.25 15.60
C ILE A 167 10.45 -3.17 16.80
N ASP A 168 10.74 -2.59 17.96
CA ASP A 168 10.79 -3.33 19.22
C ASP A 168 9.37 -3.73 19.65
N SER A 169 9.14 -5.02 19.83
CA SER A 169 7.85 -5.58 20.21
C SER A 169 8.01 -7.03 20.64
N ASN A 170 7.17 -7.46 21.57
CA ASN A 170 7.06 -8.86 21.98
C ASN A 170 5.76 -9.52 21.48
N ALA A 171 4.93 -8.80 20.71
CA ALA A 171 3.66 -9.32 20.22
C ALA A 171 3.88 -10.46 19.21
N SER A 172 3.62 -11.69 19.64
CA SER A 172 3.90 -12.94 18.91
C SER A 172 2.66 -13.61 18.30
N ASN A 173 1.49 -13.03 18.54
CA ASN A 173 0.21 -13.48 18.01
C ASN A 173 -0.74 -12.31 17.78
N LEU A 174 -1.89 -12.55 17.13
CA LEU A 174 -2.85 -11.51 16.75
C LEU A 174 -3.44 -10.76 17.94
N ASP A 175 -3.71 -11.45 19.05
CA ASP A 175 -4.28 -10.81 20.25
C ASP A 175 -3.28 -9.83 20.89
N GLU A 176 -2.02 -10.21 20.94
CA GLU A 176 -0.94 -9.34 21.45
C GLU A 176 -0.68 -8.15 20.52
N ILE A 177 -0.73 -8.35 19.19
CA ILE A 177 -0.64 -7.26 18.23
C ILE A 177 -1.78 -6.27 18.43
N ILE A 178 -3.01 -6.74 18.54
CA ILE A 178 -4.19 -5.88 18.74
C ILE A 178 -4.05 -5.10 20.05
N ALA A 179 -3.69 -5.76 21.16
CA ALA A 179 -3.49 -5.11 22.45
C ALA A 179 -2.39 -4.03 22.41
N GLU A 180 -1.28 -4.29 21.71
CA GLU A 180 -0.21 -3.32 21.49
C GLU A 180 -0.70 -2.10 20.72
N LEU A 181 -1.46 -2.34 19.65
CA LEU A 181 -1.95 -1.28 18.76
C LEU A 181 -3.04 -0.41 19.40
N GLU A 182 -3.84 -0.95 20.32
CA GLU A 182 -4.86 -0.17 21.04
C GLU A 182 -4.26 0.87 21.99
N VAL A 183 -3.00 0.73 22.38
CA VAL A 183 -2.32 1.64 23.33
C VAL A 183 -1.17 2.43 22.71
N THR A 184 -0.68 2.03 21.54
CA THR A 184 0.46 2.70 20.90
C THR A 184 0.10 4.09 20.39
N LYS A 185 1.06 5.02 20.49
CA LYS A 185 0.98 6.36 19.90
C LYS A 185 1.91 6.53 18.70
N GLN A 186 2.69 5.49 18.38
CA GLN A 186 3.60 5.54 17.25
C GLN A 186 2.81 5.38 15.95
N PRO A 187 3.15 6.11 14.87
CA PRO A 187 2.58 5.88 13.55
C PRO A 187 2.89 4.46 13.05
N GLU A 188 1.99 3.88 12.24
CA GLU A 188 2.17 2.54 11.66
C GLU A 188 3.49 2.42 10.89
N ARG A 189 3.84 3.46 10.17
CA ARG A 189 5.00 3.48 9.26
C ARG A 189 6.29 4.00 9.90
N ALA A 190 6.34 4.11 11.23
CA ALA A 190 7.53 4.60 11.95
C ALA A 190 8.82 3.80 11.67
N GLY A 191 8.70 2.55 11.20
CA GLY A 191 9.82 1.71 10.77
C GLY A 191 10.24 1.89 9.30
N ARG A 192 9.64 2.83 8.56
CA ARG A 192 9.99 3.06 7.15
C ARG A 192 10.87 4.29 6.96
N ALA A 193 11.99 4.12 6.25
CA ALA A 193 12.90 5.22 5.93
C ALA A 193 12.21 6.36 5.16
N MET A 194 11.21 6.03 4.34
CA MET A 194 10.49 7.00 3.51
C MET A 194 9.67 8.03 4.27
N ASP A 195 9.29 7.75 5.52
CA ASP A 195 8.46 8.68 6.31
C ASP A 195 9.29 9.80 6.96
N HIS A 196 10.61 9.73 6.84
CA HIS A 196 11.55 10.79 7.25
C HIS A 196 11.83 11.81 6.14
N ASP A 197 11.46 11.51 4.88
CA ASP A 197 11.56 12.44 3.77
C ASP A 197 10.38 13.42 3.80
N SER A 198 10.62 14.65 3.34
CA SER A 198 9.64 15.73 3.43
C SER A 198 8.28 15.36 2.81
N GLU A 199 7.19 15.79 3.44
CA GLU A 199 5.81 15.62 2.94
C GLU A 199 5.65 16.08 1.48
N ASP A 200 6.42 17.08 1.05
CA ASP A 200 6.40 17.63 -0.31
C ASP A 200 6.86 16.63 -1.38
N SER A 201 7.82 15.77 -1.08
CA SER A 201 8.33 14.76 -2.04
C SER A 201 7.27 13.69 -2.30
N PHE A 202 6.55 13.27 -1.27
CA PHE A 202 5.47 12.31 -1.40
C PHE A 202 4.24 12.88 -2.10
N GLU A 203 3.91 14.15 -1.87
CA GLU A 203 2.78 14.78 -2.55
C GLU A 203 3.03 14.87 -4.06
N LYS A 204 4.25 15.17 -4.47
CA LYS A 204 4.65 15.15 -5.89
C LYS A 204 4.55 13.76 -6.51
N LEU A 205 5.02 12.72 -5.83
CA LEU A 205 4.91 11.34 -6.32
C LEU A 205 3.46 10.87 -6.42
N ARG A 206 2.60 11.26 -5.48
CA ARG A 206 1.16 10.91 -5.53
C ARG A 206 0.44 11.64 -6.65
N THR A 207 0.73 12.91 -6.89
CA THR A 207 0.14 13.66 -8.00
C THR A 207 0.58 13.12 -9.36
N SER A 208 1.74 12.47 -9.44
CA SER A 208 2.22 11.77 -10.64
C SER A 208 1.67 10.34 -10.84
N GLY A 209 0.73 9.90 -9.99
CA GLY A 209 0.08 8.60 -10.12
C GLY A 209 0.57 7.50 -9.16
N TYR A 210 1.51 7.80 -8.26
CA TYR A 210 1.85 6.90 -7.17
C TYR A 210 0.71 6.86 -6.15
N MET A 211 0.14 5.68 -5.89
CA MET A 211 -1.05 5.37 -5.08
C MET A 211 -1.55 6.45 -4.17
#